data_5d60b3723d334ebf15253800b571d933
#
_entry.id   5d60b3723d334ebf15253800b571d933
#
_cell.length_a   1.000
_cell.length_b   1.000
_cell.length_c   1.000
_cell.angle_alpha   90.00
_cell.angle_beta   90.00
_cell.angle_gamma   90.00
#
_symmetry.space_group_name_H-M   'P 1'
#
loop_
_entity.id
_entity.type
_entity.pdbx_description
1 polymer ?
#
loop_
_entity_poly.entity_id
_entity_poly.type
_entity_poly.pdbx_seq_one_letter_code
_entity_poly.pdbx_strand_id
1 'polypeptide(L)' 'MRDDVEGVLDKIRPSLIQDGGNVELVDVDNGTVKVKLTGACDGCPMAAMTLKMGIEQLLKQEIPEVKEVVAVEDTE' A
#
# COMPACT_ATOMS: atom_id res chain seq x y z
N MET A 1 3.08 -10.22 11.39
CA MET A 1 3.40 -9.13 10.45
C MET A 1 2.20 -8.68 9.62
N ARG A 2 1.40 -9.63 9.15
CA ARG A 2 0.26 -9.26 8.29
C ARG A 2 -0.73 -8.35 9.02
N ASP A 3 -1.03 -8.68 10.27
CA ASP A 3 -1.96 -7.86 11.04
C ASP A 3 -1.42 -6.45 11.27
N ASP A 4 -0.12 -6.36 11.49
CA ASP A 4 0.51 -5.06 11.68
C ASP A 4 0.42 -4.23 10.41
N VAL A 5 0.66 -4.88 9.27
CA VAL A 5 0.58 -4.20 7.98
C VAL A 5 -0.83 -3.70 7.72
N GLU A 6 -1.82 -4.53 8.00
CA GLU A 6 -3.20 -4.10 7.80
C GLU A 6 -3.57 -2.93 8.70
N GLY A 7 -3.07 -2.93 9.93
CA GLY A 7 -3.32 -1.82 10.83
C GLY A 7 -2.74 -0.51 10.31
N VAL A 8 -1.54 -0.57 9.73
CA VAL A 8 -0.95 0.62 9.14
C VAL A 8 -1.72 1.06 7.92
N LEU A 9 -2.12 0.12 7.07
CA LEU A 9 -2.91 0.46 5.89
C LEU A 9 -4.24 1.09 6.27
N ASP A 10 -4.84 0.63 7.36
CA ASP A 10 -6.08 1.23 7.83
C ASP A 10 -5.92 2.70 8.20
N LYS A 11 -4.73 3.08 8.64
CA LYS A 11 -4.47 4.48 9.00
C LYS A 11 -4.44 5.38 7.77
N ILE A 12 -4.03 4.85 6.62
CA ILE A 12 -3.91 5.66 5.42
C ILE A 12 -5.12 5.54 4.51
N ARG A 13 -5.97 4.54 4.71
CA ARG A 13 -7.14 4.36 3.86
C ARG A 13 -8.06 5.58 3.81
N PRO A 14 -8.36 6.24 4.95
CA PRO A 14 -9.24 7.41 4.88
C PRO A 14 -8.73 8.49 3.94
N SER A 15 -7.42 8.75 3.93
CA SER A 15 -6.85 9.73 3.01
C SER A 15 -7.01 9.30 1.57
N LEU A 16 -6.79 8.02 1.30
CA LEU A 16 -6.92 7.49 -0.05
C LEU A 16 -8.36 7.56 -0.53
N ILE A 17 -9.29 7.23 0.35
CA ILE A 17 -10.71 7.26 0.00
C ILE A 17 -11.14 8.67 -0.32
N GLN A 18 -10.63 9.66 0.39
CA GLN A 18 -10.92 11.06 0.10
C GLN A 18 -10.47 11.43 -1.31
N ASP A 19 -9.38 10.84 -1.76
CA ASP A 19 -8.87 11.11 -3.11
C ASP A 19 -9.52 10.22 -4.16
N GLY A 20 -10.48 9.41 -3.76
CA GLY A 20 -11.18 8.54 -4.69
C GLY A 20 -10.49 7.22 -4.92
N GLY A 21 -9.49 6.89 -4.11
CA GLY A 21 -8.77 5.63 -4.26
C GLY A 21 -8.83 4.80 -3.00
N ASN A 22 -8.12 3.68 -3.03
CA ASN A 22 -8.03 2.80 -1.87
C ASN A 22 -6.81 1.90 -2.03
N VAL A 23 -6.47 1.19 -0.97
CA VAL A 23 -5.38 0.23 -1.00
C VAL A 23 -5.83 -1.04 -0.30
N GLU A 24 -5.47 -2.18 -0.86
CA GLU A 24 -5.78 -3.48 -0.29
C GLU A 24 -4.50 -4.27 -0.10
N LEU A 25 -4.43 -5.01 1.00
CA LEU A 25 -3.30 -5.90 1.24
C LEU A 25 -3.52 -7.18 0.45
N VAL A 26 -2.56 -7.49 -0.40
CA VAL A 26 -2.62 -8.70 -1.21
C VAL A 26 -1.88 -9.84 -0.51
N ASP A 27 -0.65 -9.57 -0.10
CA ASP A 27 0.17 -10.62 0.51
C ASP A 27 1.33 -9.99 1.26
N VAL A 28 1.92 -10.77 2.16
CA VAL A 28 3.12 -10.39 2.88
C VAL A 28 4.04 -11.60 2.86
N ASP A 29 5.26 -11.42 2.34
CA ASP A 29 6.19 -12.52 2.18
C ASP A 29 7.61 -12.05 2.51
N ASN A 30 8.16 -12.53 3.62
CA ASN A 30 9.56 -12.28 4.00
C ASN A 30 9.91 -10.79 4.00
N GLY A 31 9.00 -9.96 4.46
CA GLY A 31 9.25 -8.52 4.50
C GLY A 31 8.84 -7.79 3.24
N THR A 32 8.41 -8.50 2.22
CA THR A 32 7.85 -7.89 1.02
C THR A 32 6.35 -7.79 1.17
N VAL A 33 5.85 -6.57 1.14
CA VAL A 33 4.42 -6.31 1.29
C VAL A 33 3.84 -6.04 -0.10
N LYS A 34 2.85 -6.83 -0.47
CA LYS A 34 2.18 -6.66 -1.76
C LYS A 34 0.84 -5.99 -1.53
N VAL A 35 0.63 -4.88 -2.16
CA VAL A 35 -0.61 -4.12 -2.03
C VAL A 35 -1.20 -3.87 -3.41
N LYS A 36 -2.49 -3.64 -3.44
CA LYS A 36 -3.20 -3.34 -4.67
C LYS A 36 -3.85 -1.97 -4.51
N LEU A 37 -3.53 -1.07 -5.41
CA LEU A 37 -4.15 0.25 -5.43
C LEU A 37 -5.37 0.22 -6.34
N THR A 38 -6.46 0.80 -5.86
CA THR A 38 -7.72 0.78 -6.59
C THR A 38 -8.26 2.20 -6.69
N GLY A 39 -9.29 2.37 -7.52
CA GLY A 39 -9.95 3.65 -7.69
C GLY A 39 -9.10 4.63 -8.46
N ALA A 40 -9.13 5.88 -8.05
CA ALA A 40 -8.40 6.94 -8.76
C ALA A 40 -6.90 6.70 -8.77
N CYS A 41 -6.39 5.97 -7.80
CA CYS A 41 -4.96 5.68 -7.72
C CYS A 41 -4.52 4.75 -8.85
N ASP A 42 -5.42 3.96 -9.36
CA ASP A 42 -5.09 2.96 -10.38
C ASP A 42 -4.88 3.59 -11.76
N GLY A 43 -5.48 4.73 -12.01
CA GLY A 43 -5.42 5.34 -13.32
C GLY A 43 -4.31 6.36 -13.51
N CYS A 44 -3.51 6.61 -12.49
CA CYS A 44 -2.49 7.64 -12.55
C CYS A 44 -1.14 7.07 -12.12
N PRO A 45 -0.24 6.76 -13.07
CA PRO A 45 1.04 6.13 -12.71
C PRO A 45 1.87 6.93 -11.74
N MET A 46 1.90 8.26 -11.89
CA MET A 46 2.70 9.08 -10.99
C MET A 46 2.12 9.08 -9.59
N ALA A 47 0.79 9.18 -9.49
CA ALA A 47 0.15 9.16 -8.19
C ALA A 47 0.34 7.81 -7.51
N ALA A 48 0.26 6.74 -8.29
CA ALA A 48 0.46 5.40 -7.75
C ALA A 48 1.88 5.24 -7.22
N MET A 49 2.86 5.76 -7.94
CA MET A 49 4.24 5.71 -7.49
C MET A 49 4.44 6.48 -6.19
N THR A 50 3.88 7.68 -6.11
CA THR A 50 4.01 8.51 -4.93
C THR A 50 3.36 7.83 -3.73
N LEU A 51 2.18 7.28 -3.94
CA LEU A 51 1.49 6.55 -2.87
C LEU A 51 2.28 5.33 -2.42
N LYS A 52 2.82 4.59 -3.38
CA LYS A 52 3.61 3.42 -3.04
C LYS A 52 4.80 3.80 -2.18
N MET A 53 5.49 4.86 -2.54
CA MET A 53 6.65 5.30 -1.77
C MET A 53 6.25 5.75 -0.37
N GLY A 54 5.15 6.48 -0.26
CA GLY A 54 4.64 6.90 1.04
C GLY A 54 4.23 5.73 1.90
N ILE A 55 3.55 4.77 1.31
CA ILE A 55 3.14 3.57 2.02
C ILE A 55 4.37 2.79 2.47
N GLU A 56 5.35 2.66 1.60
CA GLU A 56 6.56 1.93 1.93
C GLU A 56 7.29 2.58 3.10
N GLN A 57 7.45 3.89 3.07
CA GLN A 57 8.12 4.58 4.14
C GLN A 57 7.38 4.41 5.46
N LEU A 58 6.06 4.56 5.42
CA LEU A 58 5.26 4.41 6.63
C LEU A 58 5.35 3.00 7.18
N LEU A 59 5.24 2.01 6.32
CA LEU A 59 5.33 0.62 6.76
C LEU A 59 6.70 0.32 7.36
N LYS A 60 7.76 0.85 6.75
CA LYS A 60 9.10 0.61 7.27
C LYS A 60 9.29 1.27 8.63
N GLN A 61 8.67 2.42 8.83
CA GLN A 61 8.74 3.10 10.13
C GLN A 61 7.99 2.35 11.21
N GLU A 62 6.79 1.89 10.88
CA GLU A 62 5.94 1.21 11.85
C GLU A 62 6.36 -0.24 12.07
N ILE A 63 6.83 -0.87 11.00
CA ILE A 63 7.17 -2.28 11.04
C ILE A 63 8.58 -2.45 10.47
N PRO A 64 9.60 -2.51 11.36
CA PRO A 64 10.99 -2.61 10.88
C PRO A 64 11.26 -3.84 10.03
N GLU A 65 10.42 -4.86 10.15
CA GLU A 65 10.60 -6.09 9.38
C GLU A 65 10.26 -5.93 7.91
N VAL A 66 9.54 -4.87 7.57
CA VAL A 66 9.19 -4.61 6.17
C VAL A 66 10.43 -4.16 5.42
N LYS A 67 10.73 -4.84 4.33
CA LYS A 67 11.89 -4.52 3.51
C LYS A 67 11.51 -3.71 2.28
N GLU A 68 10.38 -4.05 1.68
CA GLU A 68 9.91 -3.32 0.51
C GLU A 68 8.42 -3.49 0.36
N VAL A 69 7.83 -2.59 -0.39
CA VAL A 69 6.41 -2.63 -0.71
C VAL A 69 6.28 -2.65 -2.22
N VAL A 70 5.47 -3.57 -2.71
CA VAL A 70 5.23 -3.74 -4.14
C VAL A 70 3.77 -3.48 -4.43
N ALA A 71 3.51 -2.63 -5.40
CA ALA A 71 2.14 -2.42 -5.86
C ALA A 71 1.85 -3.41 -6.98
N VAL A 72 0.83 -4.24 -6.79
CA VAL A 72 0.43 -5.20 -7.80
C VAL A 72 -0.83 -4.68 -8.48
N GLU A 73 -0.98 -5.03 -9.74
CA GLU A 73 -2.12 -4.60 -10.53
C GLU A 73 -3.01 -5.79 -10.82
N ASP A 74 -4.31 -5.54 -10.84
CA ASP A 74 -5.28 -6.55 -11.17
C ASP A 74 -5.46 -6.57 -12.67
N THR A 75 -4.50 -7.11 -13.36
CA THR A 75 -4.60 -7.19 -14.80
C THR A 75 -5.16 -8.50 -15.21
N GLU A 76 -5.82 -8.56 -15.49
CA GLU A 76 -6.13 -9.58 -15.91
C GLU A 76 -6.36 -9.83 -16.51
#